data_f8992c8302bd9ef695367d66709af1b7
#
_entry.id   f8992c8302bd9ef695367d66709af1b7
#
_cell.length_a   1.000
_cell.length_b   1.000
_cell.length_c   1.000
_cell.angle_alpha   90.00
_cell.angle_beta   90.00
_cell.angle_gamma   90.00
#
_symmetry.space_group_name_H-M   'P 1'
#
loop_
_entity.id
_entity.type
_entity.pdbx_description
1 polymer ?
#
loop_
_entity_poly.entity_id
_entity_poly.type
_entity_poly.pdbx_seq_one_letter_code
_entity_poly.pdbx_strand_id
1 'polypeptide(L)'
;DISDLMIPQGSVVGVVGNNGAGKTTFANNLCGLLKTAKGCMSMNGKTYMANQRIKTCYMVMQDVNHQLFTESVMDEILLSLDNSDEEKAAHEAESIMESLHISEFRDAHPMSLSGGQKQRVAIASAIASDKQVIVFDEPTSGLDYRHMKKVAENLRELSSLGKTLFIVTHDPELIAECCNYFVFIENGKVLWSDGWNRISRERLQRFFAFEGD
;
A
#
# COMPACT_ATOMS: atom_id res chain seq x y z
N ASP A 1 20.69 2.93 -4.18
CA ASP A 1 21.27 1.74 -3.54
C ASP A 1 20.72 1.62 -2.13
N ILE A 2 20.04 0.51 -1.84
CA ILE A 2 19.41 0.26 -0.54
C ILE A 2 20.03 -1.02 -0.01
N SER A 3 20.87 -0.89 0.99
CA SER A 3 21.49 -2.00 1.69
C SER A 3 21.00 -2.05 3.13
N ASP A 4 20.72 -3.26 3.61
CA ASP A 4 20.45 -3.57 5.02
C ASP A 4 19.26 -2.82 5.66
N LEU A 5 18.20 -2.57 4.87
CA LEU A 5 16.96 -2.00 5.37
C LEU A 5 16.19 -3.07 6.16
N MET A 6 16.04 -2.87 7.45
CA MET A 6 15.29 -3.75 8.35
C MET A 6 13.96 -3.08 8.74
N ILE A 7 12.86 -3.75 8.45
CA ILE A 7 11.50 -3.27 8.75
C ILE A 7 10.84 -4.26 9.72
N PRO A 8 10.27 -3.80 10.84
CA PRO A 8 9.49 -4.66 11.71
C PRO A 8 8.26 -5.21 10.98
N GLN A 9 8.01 -6.51 11.10
CA GLN A 9 6.83 -7.13 10.50
C GLN A 9 5.54 -6.54 11.08
N GLY A 10 4.51 -6.40 10.26
CA GLY A 10 3.25 -5.79 10.67
C GLY A 10 3.32 -4.26 10.82
N SER A 11 4.40 -3.62 10.35
CA SER A 11 4.49 -2.16 10.37
C SER A 11 3.70 -1.53 9.23
N VAL A 12 3.17 -0.32 9.50
CA VAL A 12 2.72 0.63 8.49
C VAL A 12 3.86 1.63 8.26
N VAL A 13 4.55 1.47 7.15
CA VAL A 13 5.80 2.17 6.83
C VAL A 13 5.52 3.36 5.93
N GLY A 14 5.70 4.57 6.42
CA GLY A 14 5.70 5.79 5.60
C GLY A 14 6.99 5.90 4.79
N VAL A 15 6.89 5.87 3.47
CA VAL A 15 8.02 6.10 2.55
C VAL A 15 8.01 7.55 2.13
N VAL A 16 8.94 8.33 2.68
CA VAL A 16 8.98 9.79 2.61
C VAL A 16 10.22 10.26 1.83
N GLY A 17 10.12 11.41 1.20
CA GLY A 17 11.22 12.03 0.46
C GLY A 17 10.71 12.96 -0.64
N ASN A 18 11.54 13.85 -1.13
CA ASN A 18 11.20 14.85 -2.15
C ASN A 18 10.67 14.20 -3.45
N ASN A 19 10.00 14.99 -4.27
CA ASN A 19 9.62 14.58 -5.62
C ASN A 19 10.88 14.21 -6.41
N GLY A 20 10.84 13.06 -7.12
CA GLY A 20 12.01 12.54 -7.83
C GLY A 20 13.07 11.83 -6.94
N ALA A 21 12.87 11.75 -5.63
CA ALA A 21 13.81 11.07 -4.71
C ALA A 21 13.96 9.56 -4.97
N GLY A 22 13.03 8.94 -5.71
CA GLY A 22 13.06 7.52 -6.04
C GLY A 22 12.07 6.67 -5.24
N LYS A 23 11.04 7.26 -4.61
CA LYS A 23 10.02 6.55 -3.82
C LYS A 23 9.26 5.50 -4.65
N THR A 24 8.69 5.90 -5.79
CA THR A 24 7.98 4.98 -6.69
C THR A 24 8.92 3.92 -7.29
N THR A 25 10.19 4.28 -7.56
CA THR A 25 11.21 3.31 -7.97
C THR A 25 11.48 2.29 -6.87
N PHE A 26 11.56 2.71 -5.62
CA PHE A 26 11.67 1.84 -4.46
C PHE A 26 10.47 0.90 -4.34
N ALA A 27 9.24 1.44 -4.44
CA ALA A 27 7.99 0.69 -4.39
C ALA A 27 7.93 -0.39 -5.49
N ASN A 28 8.21 -0.02 -6.74
CA ASN A 28 8.26 -0.95 -7.87
C ASN A 28 9.35 -2.02 -7.71
N ASN A 29 10.53 -1.64 -7.17
CA ASN A 29 11.58 -2.59 -6.87
C ASN A 29 11.16 -3.56 -5.77
N LEU A 30 10.56 -3.06 -4.68
CA LEU A 30 10.07 -3.89 -3.57
C LEU A 30 9.06 -4.93 -4.05
N CYS A 31 8.14 -4.56 -4.93
CA CYS A 31 7.15 -5.47 -5.53
C CYS A 31 7.73 -6.38 -6.63
N GLY A 32 9.00 -6.21 -7.01
CA GLY A 32 9.62 -7.01 -8.08
C GLY A 32 9.15 -6.64 -9.49
N LEU A 33 8.55 -5.47 -9.69
CA LEU A 33 8.02 -5.01 -10.97
C LEU A 33 9.11 -4.47 -11.91
N LEU A 34 10.29 -4.13 -11.37
CA LEU A 34 11.43 -3.68 -12.18
C LEU A 34 12.24 -4.87 -12.67
N LYS A 35 12.30 -5.08 -13.99
CA LYS A 35 13.11 -6.15 -14.62
C LYS A 35 14.61 -6.06 -14.32
N THR A 36 15.11 -4.86 -14.05
CA THR A 36 16.51 -4.58 -13.75
C THR A 36 16.84 -4.60 -12.27
N ALA A 37 15.83 -4.84 -11.42
CA ALA A 37 16.00 -4.85 -9.98
C ALA A 37 16.97 -5.94 -9.54
N LYS A 38 18.00 -5.54 -8.79
CA LYS A 38 18.95 -6.43 -8.12
C LYS A 38 18.62 -6.49 -6.63
N GLY A 39 19.17 -7.46 -5.94
CA GLY A 39 18.99 -7.63 -4.50
C GLY A 39 17.84 -8.57 -4.13
N CYS A 40 17.72 -8.83 -2.85
CA CYS A 40 16.74 -9.74 -2.29
C CYS A 40 15.99 -9.07 -1.14
N MET A 41 14.84 -9.64 -0.80
CA MET A 41 14.07 -9.35 0.39
C MET A 41 14.03 -10.62 1.24
N SER A 42 14.26 -10.51 2.54
CA SER A 42 14.12 -11.63 3.47
C SER A 42 12.96 -11.37 4.42
N MET A 43 12.12 -12.39 4.62
CA MET A 43 10.97 -12.33 5.52
C MET A 43 10.72 -13.72 6.10
N ASN A 44 10.53 -13.82 7.42
CA ASN A 44 10.31 -15.09 8.13
C ASN A 44 11.40 -16.16 7.82
N GLY A 45 12.67 -15.74 7.72
CA GLY A 45 13.79 -16.63 7.41
C GLY A 45 13.86 -17.10 5.96
N LYS A 46 12.97 -16.67 5.10
CA LYS A 46 12.94 -17.00 3.67
C LYS A 46 13.37 -15.79 2.85
N THR A 47 14.23 -16.02 1.85
CA THR A 47 14.75 -15.00 0.95
C THR A 47 14.02 -15.06 -0.40
N TYR A 48 13.62 -13.90 -0.89
CA TYR A 48 12.88 -13.71 -2.14
C TYR A 48 13.71 -12.85 -3.10
N MET A 49 14.01 -13.41 -4.26
CA MET A 49 14.61 -12.66 -5.37
C MET A 49 13.57 -11.80 -6.09
N ALA A 50 13.99 -10.88 -6.94
CA ALA A 50 13.10 -9.93 -7.61
C ALA A 50 11.87 -10.58 -8.27
N ASN A 51 12.08 -11.67 -9.02
CA ASN A 51 11.00 -12.41 -9.68
C ASN A 51 10.04 -13.17 -8.73
N GLN A 52 10.47 -13.42 -7.49
CA GLN A 52 9.66 -14.09 -6.48
C GLN A 52 8.84 -13.10 -5.64
N ARG A 53 9.29 -11.83 -5.56
CA ARG A 53 8.61 -10.78 -4.80
C ARG A 53 7.21 -10.46 -5.33
N ILE A 54 6.97 -10.61 -6.63
CA ILE A 54 5.63 -10.47 -7.25
C ILE A 54 4.60 -11.40 -6.57
N LYS A 55 5.01 -12.60 -6.14
CA LYS A 55 4.13 -13.55 -5.45
C LYS A 55 3.90 -13.20 -3.98
N THR A 56 4.70 -12.33 -3.40
CA THR A 56 4.70 -11.99 -1.97
C THR A 56 4.19 -10.58 -1.71
N CYS A 57 4.33 -9.71 -2.69
CA CYS A 57 3.94 -8.31 -2.62
C CYS A 57 2.72 -8.02 -3.50
N TYR A 58 1.90 -7.06 -3.08
CA TYR A 58 0.83 -6.46 -3.87
C TYR A 58 1.05 -4.95 -3.94
N MET A 59 0.75 -4.32 -5.07
CA MET A 59 0.88 -2.87 -5.23
C MET A 59 -0.44 -2.25 -5.61
N VAL A 60 -0.89 -1.28 -4.83
CA VAL A 60 -2.01 -0.39 -5.15
C VAL A 60 -1.41 0.87 -5.76
N MET A 61 -1.74 1.12 -7.02
CA MET A 61 -1.20 2.23 -7.81
C MET A 61 -1.86 3.56 -7.45
N GLN A 62 -1.16 4.67 -7.63
CA GLN A 62 -1.69 6.02 -7.46
C GLN A 62 -2.93 6.25 -8.33
N ASP A 63 -2.86 5.89 -9.60
CA ASP A 63 -4.02 5.88 -10.50
C ASP A 63 -4.62 4.47 -10.57
N VAL A 64 -5.62 4.22 -9.72
CA VAL A 64 -6.34 2.95 -9.64
C VAL A 64 -7.11 2.61 -10.93
N ASN A 65 -7.34 3.58 -11.85
CA ASN A 65 -7.97 3.30 -13.13
C ASN A 65 -7.14 2.38 -14.02
N HIS A 66 -5.82 2.34 -13.82
CA HIS A 66 -4.94 1.43 -14.53
C HIS A 66 -4.89 0.02 -13.93
N GLN A 67 -5.53 -0.16 -12.78
CA GLN A 67 -5.50 -1.43 -12.04
C GLN A 67 -6.85 -2.16 -12.07
N LEU A 68 -7.95 -1.42 -12.16
CA LEU A 68 -9.31 -1.95 -12.17
C LEU A 68 -9.79 -2.13 -13.62
N PHE A 69 -10.04 -3.38 -14.04
CA PHE A 69 -10.33 -3.69 -15.45
C PHE A 69 -11.41 -4.75 -15.66
N THR A 70 -12.02 -5.27 -14.60
CA THR A 70 -13.09 -6.28 -14.69
C THR A 70 -14.45 -5.64 -14.97
N GLU A 71 -15.46 -6.48 -15.22
CA GLU A 71 -16.82 -6.02 -15.52
C GLU A 71 -17.61 -5.61 -14.28
N SER A 72 -17.25 -6.17 -13.09
CA SER A 72 -17.89 -5.81 -11.82
C SER A 72 -16.89 -5.68 -10.67
N VAL A 73 -17.29 -5.00 -9.60
CA VAL A 73 -16.51 -4.91 -8.35
C VAL A 73 -16.30 -6.32 -7.77
N MET A 74 -17.31 -7.16 -7.83
CA MET A 74 -17.20 -8.54 -7.36
C MET A 74 -16.13 -9.31 -8.13
N ASP A 75 -16.12 -9.22 -9.46
CA ASP A 75 -15.12 -9.90 -10.30
C ASP A 75 -13.70 -9.37 -10.02
N GLU A 76 -13.55 -8.08 -9.72
CA GLU A 76 -12.25 -7.47 -9.40
C GLU A 76 -11.66 -8.06 -8.12
N ILE A 77 -12.49 -8.29 -7.11
CA ILE A 77 -12.07 -8.89 -5.85
C ILE A 77 -11.81 -10.38 -6.01
N LEU A 78 -12.71 -11.10 -6.70
CA LEU A 78 -12.57 -12.53 -6.97
C LEU A 78 -11.29 -12.86 -7.74
N LEU A 79 -10.92 -12.02 -8.70
CA LEU A 79 -9.67 -12.17 -9.46
C LEU A 79 -8.43 -12.15 -8.57
N SER A 80 -8.51 -11.46 -7.45
CA SER A 80 -7.39 -11.32 -6.51
C SER A 80 -7.33 -12.46 -5.48
N LEU A 81 -8.42 -13.20 -5.28
CA LEU A 81 -8.47 -14.34 -4.36
C LEU A 81 -7.75 -15.55 -4.96
N ASP A 82 -6.91 -16.21 -4.16
CA ASP A 82 -6.27 -17.49 -4.50
C ASP A 82 -7.09 -18.66 -3.91
N ASN A 83 -8.36 -18.78 -4.33
CA ASN A 83 -9.27 -19.80 -3.82
C ASN A 83 -9.96 -20.53 -4.97
N SER A 84 -9.78 -21.86 -5.04
CA SER A 84 -10.37 -22.71 -6.08
C SER A 84 -11.83 -23.09 -5.82
N ASP A 85 -12.36 -22.82 -4.65
CA ASP A 85 -13.75 -23.08 -4.24
C ASP A 85 -14.57 -21.80 -4.47
N GLU A 86 -15.39 -21.80 -5.52
CA GLU A 86 -16.14 -20.61 -5.95
C GLU A 86 -17.11 -20.09 -4.87
N GLU A 87 -17.75 -20.97 -4.09
CA GLU A 87 -18.69 -20.55 -3.04
C GLU A 87 -17.94 -19.85 -1.88
N LYS A 88 -16.79 -20.40 -1.49
CA LYS A 88 -15.96 -19.78 -0.44
C LYS A 88 -15.36 -18.48 -0.91
N ALA A 89 -14.88 -18.43 -2.16
CA ALA A 89 -14.34 -17.20 -2.74
C ALA A 89 -15.41 -16.09 -2.77
N ALA A 90 -16.65 -16.42 -3.18
CA ALA A 90 -17.74 -15.45 -3.20
C ALA A 90 -18.07 -14.94 -1.79
N HIS A 91 -18.16 -15.82 -0.80
CA HIS A 91 -18.41 -15.43 0.59
C HIS A 91 -17.28 -14.56 1.17
N GLU A 92 -16.03 -14.89 0.86
CA GLU A 92 -14.86 -14.10 1.28
C GLU A 92 -14.85 -12.73 0.63
N ALA A 93 -15.13 -12.64 -0.67
CA ALA A 93 -15.26 -11.38 -1.39
C ALA A 93 -16.39 -10.50 -0.81
N GLU A 94 -17.55 -11.07 -0.50
CA GLU A 94 -18.67 -10.36 0.14
C GLU A 94 -18.28 -9.81 1.52
N SER A 95 -17.60 -10.60 2.34
CA SER A 95 -17.10 -10.16 3.64
C SER A 95 -16.11 -8.99 3.52
N ILE A 96 -15.20 -9.04 2.55
CA ILE A 96 -14.26 -7.94 2.27
C ILE A 96 -15.03 -6.68 1.83
N MET A 97 -16.00 -6.82 0.93
CA MET A 97 -16.81 -5.69 0.47
C MET A 97 -17.62 -5.04 1.60
N GLU A 98 -18.16 -5.85 2.51
CA GLU A 98 -18.91 -5.36 3.67
C GLU A 98 -18.00 -4.55 4.60
N SER A 99 -16.81 -5.05 4.92
CA SER A 99 -15.83 -4.35 5.78
C SER A 99 -15.42 -2.97 5.23
N LEU A 100 -15.40 -2.83 3.91
CA LEU A 100 -15.04 -1.59 3.21
C LEU A 100 -16.23 -0.72 2.80
N HIS A 101 -17.46 -1.12 3.16
CA HIS A 101 -18.71 -0.44 2.79
C HIS A 101 -18.84 -0.19 1.28
N ILE A 102 -18.61 -1.24 0.49
CA ILE A 102 -18.74 -1.23 -0.98
C ILE A 102 -19.69 -2.32 -1.49
N SER A 103 -20.41 -3.03 -0.63
CA SER A 103 -21.33 -4.12 -1.02
C SER A 103 -22.44 -3.64 -1.97
N GLU A 104 -22.90 -2.40 -1.84
CA GLU A 104 -23.90 -1.80 -2.73
C GLU A 104 -23.42 -1.65 -4.19
N PHE A 105 -22.10 -1.68 -4.42
CA PHE A 105 -21.48 -1.56 -5.74
C PHE A 105 -21.07 -2.91 -6.33
N ARG A 106 -21.51 -4.02 -5.74
CA ARG A 106 -21.12 -5.39 -6.12
C ARG A 106 -21.12 -5.64 -7.62
N ASP A 107 -22.21 -5.30 -8.28
CA ASP A 107 -22.44 -5.53 -9.71
C ASP A 107 -22.12 -4.31 -10.57
N ALA A 108 -21.60 -3.23 -9.97
CA ALA A 108 -21.24 -2.03 -10.69
C ALA A 108 -19.90 -2.21 -11.41
N HIS A 109 -19.80 -1.66 -12.62
CA HIS A 109 -18.52 -1.61 -13.33
C HIS A 109 -17.56 -0.68 -12.57
N PRO A 110 -16.31 -1.10 -12.25
CA PRO A 110 -15.38 -0.30 -11.46
C PRO A 110 -15.16 1.11 -11.99
N MET A 111 -15.17 1.29 -13.31
CA MET A 111 -14.96 2.60 -13.93
C MET A 111 -16.13 3.55 -13.73
N SER A 112 -17.34 3.10 -13.37
CA SER A 112 -18.49 3.94 -13.05
C SER A 112 -18.44 4.54 -11.64
N LEU A 113 -17.54 4.08 -10.81
CA LEU A 113 -17.40 4.49 -9.41
C LEU A 113 -16.70 5.85 -9.27
N SER A 114 -16.98 6.55 -8.16
CA SER A 114 -16.20 7.73 -7.75
C SER A 114 -14.76 7.35 -7.38
N GLY A 115 -13.85 8.32 -7.35
CA GLY A 115 -12.44 8.08 -7.02
C GLY A 115 -12.26 7.37 -5.67
N GLY A 116 -12.97 7.82 -4.63
CA GLY A 116 -12.90 7.18 -3.31
C GLY A 116 -13.50 5.77 -3.25
N GLN A 117 -14.52 5.48 -4.08
CA GLN A 117 -15.06 4.12 -4.22
C GLN A 117 -14.06 3.21 -4.94
N LYS A 118 -13.46 3.67 -6.04
CA LYS A 118 -12.39 2.94 -6.76
C LYS A 118 -11.21 2.62 -5.84
N GLN A 119 -10.81 3.59 -5.00
CA GLN A 119 -9.74 3.37 -4.04
C GLN A 119 -10.08 2.25 -3.06
N ARG A 120 -11.31 2.20 -2.55
CA ARG A 120 -11.77 1.12 -1.68
C ARG A 120 -11.82 -0.23 -2.39
N VAL A 121 -12.20 -0.28 -3.66
CA VAL A 121 -12.13 -1.51 -4.47
C VAL A 121 -10.69 -1.98 -4.62
N ALA A 122 -9.75 -1.09 -4.91
CA ALA A 122 -8.33 -1.45 -5.00
C ALA A 122 -7.76 -1.96 -3.65
N ILE A 123 -8.22 -1.39 -2.52
CA ILE A 123 -7.89 -1.89 -1.18
C ILE A 123 -8.52 -3.28 -0.96
N ALA A 124 -9.76 -3.50 -1.40
CA ALA A 124 -10.43 -4.81 -1.32
C ALA A 124 -9.64 -5.88 -2.07
N SER A 125 -9.19 -5.58 -3.30
CA SER A 125 -8.33 -6.48 -4.08
C SER A 125 -6.98 -6.74 -3.39
N ALA A 126 -6.41 -5.75 -2.72
CA ALA A 126 -5.19 -5.93 -1.93
C ALA A 126 -5.40 -6.86 -0.73
N ILE A 127 -6.55 -6.77 -0.04
CA ILE A 127 -6.94 -7.68 1.05
C ILE A 127 -7.09 -9.10 0.49
N ALA A 128 -7.88 -9.25 -0.58
CA ALA A 128 -8.18 -10.52 -1.24
C ALA A 128 -6.90 -11.24 -1.73
N SER A 129 -5.88 -10.50 -2.14
CA SER A 129 -4.62 -11.08 -2.63
C SER A 129 -3.85 -11.88 -1.58
N ASP A 130 -4.17 -11.76 -0.31
CA ASP A 130 -3.50 -12.36 0.86
C ASP A 130 -1.96 -12.21 0.88
N LYS A 131 -1.44 -11.20 0.20
CA LYS A 131 0.00 -10.93 0.20
C LYS A 131 0.46 -10.41 1.56
N GLN A 132 1.72 -10.74 1.91
CA GLN A 132 2.30 -10.33 3.20
C GLN A 132 2.80 -8.90 3.20
N VAL A 133 3.16 -8.39 2.03
CA VAL A 133 3.64 -7.02 1.84
C VAL A 133 2.72 -6.32 0.85
N ILE A 134 2.15 -5.19 1.26
CA ILE A 134 1.29 -4.38 0.41
C ILE A 134 1.90 -2.98 0.31
N VAL A 135 2.03 -2.50 -0.92
CA VAL A 135 2.57 -1.17 -1.21
C VAL A 135 1.45 -0.30 -1.76
N PHE A 136 1.28 0.88 -1.18
CA PHE A 136 0.33 1.90 -1.64
C PHE A 136 1.12 3.10 -2.16
N ASP A 137 0.89 3.48 -3.40
CA ASP A 137 1.49 4.67 -3.99
C ASP A 137 0.45 5.80 -4.00
N GLU A 138 0.63 6.82 -3.14
CA GLU A 138 -0.22 7.99 -2.95
C GLU A 138 -1.73 7.65 -2.74
N PRO A 139 -2.07 6.82 -1.74
CA PRO A 139 -3.44 6.28 -1.59
C PRO A 139 -4.50 7.33 -1.25
N THR A 140 -4.11 8.54 -0.85
CA THR A 140 -5.02 9.63 -0.47
C THR A 140 -5.00 10.79 -1.44
N SER A 141 -4.30 10.67 -2.57
CA SER A 141 -4.21 11.74 -3.56
C SER A 141 -5.60 12.17 -4.05
N GLY A 142 -5.91 13.47 -3.89
CA GLY A 142 -7.20 14.05 -4.27
C GLY A 142 -8.38 13.74 -3.34
N LEU A 143 -8.15 13.13 -2.19
CA LEU A 143 -9.17 12.91 -1.16
C LEU A 143 -9.23 14.08 -0.17
N ASP A 144 -10.43 14.37 0.33
CA ASP A 144 -10.59 15.25 1.48
C ASP A 144 -10.19 14.55 2.80
N TYR A 145 -10.05 15.31 3.85
CA TYR A 145 -9.63 14.82 5.18
C TYR A 145 -10.50 13.68 5.72
N ARG A 146 -11.82 13.73 5.50
CA ARG A 146 -12.74 12.69 5.98
C ARG A 146 -12.50 11.35 5.27
N HIS A 147 -12.30 11.40 3.96
CA HIS A 147 -12.02 10.20 3.16
C HIS A 147 -10.60 9.67 3.42
N MET A 148 -9.61 10.56 3.61
CA MET A 148 -8.26 10.19 4.02
C MET A 148 -8.28 9.41 5.36
N LYS A 149 -9.03 9.86 6.37
CA LYS A 149 -9.17 9.12 7.64
C LYS A 149 -9.73 7.71 7.45
N LYS A 150 -10.70 7.54 6.58
CA LYS A 150 -11.23 6.20 6.24
C LYS A 150 -10.16 5.30 5.64
N VAL A 151 -9.35 5.82 4.71
CA VAL A 151 -8.20 5.09 4.16
C VAL A 151 -7.23 4.72 5.28
N ALA A 152 -6.89 5.65 6.17
CA ALA A 152 -5.98 5.39 7.30
C ALA A 152 -6.52 4.29 8.25
N GLU A 153 -7.83 4.27 8.52
CA GLU A 153 -8.49 3.20 9.30
C GLU A 153 -8.30 1.84 8.62
N ASN A 154 -8.62 1.73 7.33
CA ASN A 154 -8.48 0.49 6.56
C ASN A 154 -7.01 -0.01 6.53
N LEU A 155 -6.05 0.91 6.40
CA LEU A 155 -4.63 0.56 6.42
C LEU A 155 -4.20 0.02 7.79
N ARG A 156 -4.70 0.59 8.90
CA ARG A 156 -4.44 0.06 10.24
C ARG A 156 -5.05 -1.33 10.44
N GLU A 157 -6.25 -1.57 9.93
CA GLU A 157 -6.89 -2.89 9.98
C GLU A 157 -6.04 -3.93 9.24
N LEU A 158 -5.59 -3.63 8.01
CA LEU A 158 -4.68 -4.50 7.26
C LEU A 158 -3.40 -4.83 8.02
N SER A 159 -2.80 -3.84 8.67
CA SER A 159 -1.61 -4.02 9.51
C SER A 159 -1.92 -4.93 10.71
N SER A 160 -3.10 -4.79 11.34
CA SER A 160 -3.52 -5.62 12.47
C SER A 160 -3.68 -7.10 12.10
N LEU A 161 -3.91 -7.41 10.82
CA LEU A 161 -3.91 -8.77 10.26
C LEU A 161 -2.47 -9.32 10.02
N GLY A 162 -1.44 -8.61 10.47
CA GLY A 162 -0.04 -9.00 10.35
C GLY A 162 0.60 -8.66 9.00
N LYS A 163 -0.08 -7.93 8.13
CA LYS A 163 0.47 -7.45 6.85
C LYS A 163 1.44 -6.30 7.09
N THR A 164 2.54 -6.26 6.36
CA THR A 164 3.47 -5.13 6.35
C THR A 164 3.12 -4.19 5.20
N LEU A 165 2.80 -2.94 5.52
CA LEU A 165 2.34 -1.97 4.55
C LEU A 165 3.43 -0.92 4.29
N PHE A 166 3.66 -0.58 3.02
CA PHE A 166 4.49 0.54 2.63
C PHE A 166 3.60 1.58 1.96
N ILE A 167 3.60 2.79 2.48
CA ILE A 167 2.79 3.90 2.00
C ILE A 167 3.72 4.97 1.48
N VAL A 168 3.80 5.08 0.15
CA VAL A 168 4.48 6.20 -0.50
C VAL A 168 3.52 7.37 -0.45
N THR A 169 3.86 8.43 0.27
CA THR A 169 3.00 9.61 0.36
C THR A 169 3.80 10.85 0.76
N HIS A 170 3.25 12.01 0.39
CA HIS A 170 3.66 13.33 0.87
C HIS A 170 2.61 13.95 1.81
N ASP A 171 1.57 13.21 2.17
CA ASP A 171 0.51 13.66 3.08
C ASP A 171 0.91 13.45 4.55
N PRO A 172 1.25 14.54 5.30
CA PRO A 172 1.67 14.43 6.69
C PRO A 172 0.54 13.97 7.61
N GLU A 173 -0.72 14.23 7.25
CA GLU A 173 -1.88 13.82 8.05
C GLU A 173 -2.09 12.31 7.95
N LEU A 174 -1.99 11.72 6.76
CA LEU A 174 -2.04 10.27 6.59
C LEU A 174 -0.91 9.58 7.37
N ILE A 175 0.31 10.13 7.29
CA ILE A 175 1.47 9.61 8.03
C ILE A 175 1.21 9.62 9.53
N ALA A 176 0.70 10.72 10.07
CA ALA A 176 0.41 10.85 11.48
C ALA A 176 -0.71 9.90 11.95
N GLU A 177 -1.70 9.65 11.08
CA GLU A 177 -2.86 8.82 11.39
C GLU A 177 -2.54 7.32 11.40
N CYS A 178 -1.69 6.81 10.52
CA CYS A 178 -1.54 5.35 10.38
C CYS A 178 -0.11 4.82 10.40
N CYS A 179 0.92 5.61 10.07
CA CYS A 179 2.28 5.10 10.00
C CYS A 179 2.90 4.93 11.40
N ASN A 180 3.61 3.83 11.62
CA ASN A 180 4.36 3.55 12.84
C ASN A 180 5.86 3.35 12.60
N TYR A 181 6.29 3.29 11.36
CA TYR A 181 7.68 3.20 10.92
C TYR A 181 7.91 4.07 9.69
N PHE A 182 9.16 4.50 9.44
CA PHE A 182 9.49 5.44 8.38
C PHE A 182 10.73 5.03 7.63
N VAL A 183 10.72 5.29 6.33
CA VAL A 183 11.86 5.16 5.43
C VAL A 183 12.00 6.45 4.66
N PHE A 184 13.07 7.21 4.89
CA PHE A 184 13.35 8.45 4.19
C PHE A 184 14.29 8.20 3.02
N ILE A 185 13.82 8.56 1.82
CA ILE A 185 14.55 8.34 0.57
C ILE A 185 14.98 9.68 -0.03
N GLU A 186 16.25 9.77 -0.39
CA GLU A 186 16.82 10.90 -1.11
C GLU A 186 17.82 10.40 -2.15
N ASN A 187 17.74 10.94 -3.38
CA ASN A 187 18.63 10.58 -4.49
C ASN A 187 18.78 9.06 -4.71
N GLY A 188 17.67 8.31 -4.56
CA GLY A 188 17.64 6.86 -4.74
C GLY A 188 18.29 6.05 -3.62
N LYS A 189 18.55 6.65 -2.47
CA LYS A 189 19.13 6.01 -1.29
C LYS A 189 18.26 6.18 -0.06
N VAL A 190 18.24 5.18 0.82
CA VAL A 190 17.65 5.34 2.15
C VAL A 190 18.66 6.07 3.02
N LEU A 191 18.29 7.28 3.48
CA LEU A 191 19.12 8.06 4.39
C LEU A 191 18.96 7.62 5.84
N TRP A 192 17.73 7.28 6.22
CA TRP A 192 17.41 6.76 7.54
C TRP A 192 16.11 5.97 7.51
N SER A 193 15.95 5.06 8.46
CA SER A 193 14.70 4.37 8.75
C SER A 193 14.56 4.20 10.25
N ASP A 194 13.36 4.45 10.79
CA ASP A 194 13.11 4.38 12.24
C ASP A 194 11.59 4.33 12.53
N GLY A 195 11.24 3.90 13.74
CA GLY A 195 9.89 4.06 14.28
C GLY A 195 9.66 5.45 14.84
N TRP A 196 8.48 5.68 15.48
CA TRP A 196 8.21 6.92 16.19
C TRP A 196 9.14 7.10 17.39
N ASN A 197 9.99 8.11 17.30
CA ASN A 197 10.82 8.60 18.40
C ASN A 197 11.01 10.11 18.26
N ARG A 198 11.74 10.74 19.20
CA ARG A 198 11.98 12.19 19.16
C ARG A 198 12.70 12.62 17.87
N ILE A 199 13.69 11.87 17.43
CA ILE A 199 14.53 12.22 16.27
C ILE A 199 13.73 12.11 14.99
N SER A 200 12.98 11.01 14.80
CA SER A 200 12.14 10.82 13.61
C SER A 200 11.05 11.89 13.50
N ARG A 201 10.42 12.26 14.63
CA ARG A 201 9.44 13.37 14.68
C ARG A 201 10.03 14.68 14.23
N GLU A 202 11.18 15.09 14.80
CA GLU A 202 11.85 16.33 14.44
C GLU A 202 12.25 16.36 12.95
N ARG A 203 12.71 15.21 12.40
CA ARG A 203 13.07 15.07 10.98
C ARG A 203 11.86 15.23 10.07
N LEU A 204 10.76 14.54 10.37
CA LEU A 204 9.52 14.62 9.59
C LEU A 204 8.91 16.01 9.66
N GLN A 205 8.86 16.64 10.85
CA GLN A 205 8.36 17.99 11.00
C GLN A 205 9.17 18.99 10.17
N ARG A 206 10.49 18.90 10.17
CA ARG A 206 11.33 19.76 9.32
C ARG A 206 11.06 19.51 7.84
N PHE A 207 10.99 18.26 7.42
CA PHE A 207 10.74 17.90 6.03
C PHE A 207 9.43 18.52 5.52
N PHE A 208 8.33 18.29 6.22
CA PHE A 208 7.02 18.81 5.81
C PHE A 208 6.85 20.31 6.00
N ALA A 209 7.59 20.96 6.90
CA ALA A 209 7.59 22.42 7.04
C ALA A 209 8.25 23.11 5.84
N PHE A 210 9.23 22.47 5.19
CA PHE A 210 9.89 23.00 3.98
C PHE A 210 9.13 22.74 2.68
N GLU A 211 8.19 21.77 2.66
CA GLU A 211 7.33 21.55 1.48
C GLU A 211 6.08 22.46 1.45
N GLY A 212 5.83 23.23 2.51
CA GLY A 212 4.68 24.13 2.65
C GLY A 212 4.93 25.59 2.22
N ASP A 213 6.14 25.92 1.74
CA ASP A 213 6.52 27.21 1.15
C ASP A 213 6.64 27.04 -0.38
#